data_55d561e5c445d088975af3bfd7d39dc9
#
_entry.id   55d561e5c445d088975af3bfd7d39dc9
#
_cell.length_a   1.000
_cell.length_b   1.000
_cell.length_c   1.000
_cell.angle_alpha   90.00
_cell.angle_beta   90.00
_cell.angle_gamma   90.00
#
_symmetry.space_group_name_H-M   'P 1'
#
loop_
_entity.id
_entity.type
_entity.pdbx_description
1 polymer ?
#
loop_
_entity_poly.entity_id
_entity_poly.type
_entity_poly.pdbx_seq_one_letter_code
_entity_poly.pdbx_strand_id
1 'polypeptide(L)'
;MSTTSQELDAFLEGWNVDPVNAKTAFLAYRDFLASVPGVSFTFKSRPGVSYSLRAHHEKQRGRELFVLLDVVDDEPESRWLSVCFYDAMITDPLELGDFVPRGLMGEDARCFNLDEEDDAMRAYIADRLRESASKAAV
;
A
#
# COMPACT_ATOMS: atom_id res chain seq x y z
N MET A 1 7.64 10.93 19.50
CA MET A 1 8.42 10.71 18.27
C MET A 1 8.11 9.33 17.71
N SER A 2 7.89 9.26 16.42
CA SER A 2 7.47 8.01 15.80
C SER A 2 8.66 7.22 15.24
N THR A 3 8.87 6.00 15.72
CA THR A 3 9.86 5.09 15.14
C THR A 3 9.47 4.68 13.73
N THR A 4 8.16 4.68 13.42
CA THR A 4 7.64 4.43 12.09
C THR A 4 8.21 5.40 11.06
N SER A 5 8.19 6.70 11.35
CA SER A 5 8.77 7.72 10.47
C SER A 5 10.25 7.51 10.24
N GLN A 6 10.98 7.19 11.30
CA GLN A 6 12.43 6.96 11.21
C GLN A 6 12.76 5.74 10.37
N GLU A 7 12.05 4.64 10.57
CA GLU A 7 12.24 3.41 9.82
C GLU A 7 11.88 3.59 8.34
N LEU A 8 10.79 4.29 8.08
CA LEU A 8 10.34 4.56 6.71
C LEU A 8 11.36 5.44 5.98
N ASP A 9 11.83 6.51 6.62
CA ASP A 9 12.81 7.41 6.02
C ASP A 9 14.13 6.67 5.71
N ALA A 10 14.59 5.83 6.62
CA ALA A 10 15.80 5.03 6.41
C ALA A 10 15.63 4.07 5.23
N PHE A 11 14.48 3.42 5.13
CA PHE A 11 14.17 2.55 4.01
C PHE A 11 14.20 3.33 2.69
N LEU A 12 13.54 4.47 2.64
CA LEU A 12 13.47 5.29 1.42
C LEU A 12 14.84 5.79 0.98
N GLU A 13 15.68 6.20 1.92
CA GLU A 13 17.05 6.62 1.63
C GLU A 13 17.88 5.49 1.02
N GLY A 14 17.67 4.26 1.45
CA GLY A 14 18.37 3.10 0.95
C GLY A 14 17.82 2.52 -0.34
N TRP A 15 16.66 2.99 -0.79
CA TRP A 15 16.02 2.47 -1.99
C TRP A 15 16.46 3.28 -3.21
N ASN A 16 17.58 2.86 -3.81
CA ASN A 16 18.21 3.60 -4.91
C ASN A 16 18.14 2.89 -6.26
N VAL A 17 17.86 1.59 -6.28
CA VAL A 17 17.70 0.81 -7.51
C VAL A 17 16.20 0.54 -7.68
N ASP A 18 15.61 1.02 -8.76
CA ASP A 18 14.15 1.00 -8.94
C ASP A 18 13.80 0.90 -10.43
N PRO A 19 13.99 -0.30 -11.03
CA PRO A 19 13.81 -0.47 -12.48
C PRO A 19 12.38 -0.26 -12.98
N VAL A 20 11.38 -0.46 -12.11
CA VAL A 20 9.97 -0.29 -12.52
C VAL A 20 9.36 1.01 -11.99
N ASN A 21 10.18 1.89 -11.45
CA ASN A 21 9.76 3.18 -10.91
C ASN A 21 8.68 3.05 -9.81
N ALA A 22 8.78 1.99 -9.00
CA ALA A 22 7.83 1.71 -7.94
C ALA A 22 7.92 2.72 -6.79
N LYS A 23 9.12 3.27 -6.54
CA LYS A 23 9.33 4.24 -5.48
C LYS A 23 8.50 5.51 -5.69
N THR A 24 8.44 6.00 -6.93
CA THR A 24 7.63 7.18 -7.26
C THR A 24 6.14 6.92 -6.96
N ALA A 25 5.65 5.73 -7.34
CA ALA A 25 4.26 5.36 -7.04
C ALA A 25 4.04 5.24 -5.53
N PHE A 26 4.95 4.60 -4.81
CA PHE A 26 4.87 4.45 -3.36
C PHE A 26 4.78 5.81 -2.68
N LEU A 27 5.64 6.74 -3.06
CA LEU A 27 5.65 8.10 -2.48
C LEU A 27 4.36 8.86 -2.79
N ALA A 28 3.84 8.75 -4.01
CA ALA A 28 2.60 9.40 -4.38
C ALA A 28 1.42 8.86 -3.57
N TYR A 29 1.33 7.54 -3.38
CA TYR A 29 0.26 6.93 -2.60
C TYR A 29 0.38 7.29 -1.12
N ARG A 30 1.59 7.26 -0.57
CA ARG A 30 1.81 7.69 0.80
C ARG A 30 1.38 9.14 1.02
N ASP A 31 1.76 10.03 0.10
CA ASP A 31 1.44 11.45 0.22
C ASP A 31 -0.07 11.68 0.15
N PHE A 32 -0.76 10.97 -0.73
CA PHE A 32 -2.22 11.03 -0.76
C PHE A 32 -2.81 10.60 0.58
N LEU A 33 -2.39 9.43 1.09
CA LEU A 33 -2.92 8.90 2.34
C LEU A 33 -2.63 9.83 3.52
N ALA A 34 -1.44 10.44 3.54
CA ALA A 34 -1.06 11.39 4.58
C ALA A 34 -1.92 12.65 4.56
N SER A 35 -2.51 12.99 3.41
CA SER A 35 -3.39 14.15 3.28
C SER A 35 -4.80 13.91 3.79
N VAL A 36 -5.17 12.65 4.03
CA VAL A 36 -6.52 12.30 4.49
C VAL A 36 -6.61 12.51 6.00
N PRO A 37 -7.55 13.36 6.48
CA PRO A 37 -7.69 13.59 7.93
C PRO A 37 -8.00 12.28 8.66
N GLY A 38 -7.37 12.07 9.81
CA GLY A 38 -7.60 10.89 10.64
C GLY A 38 -6.74 9.68 10.29
N VAL A 39 -5.90 9.78 9.27
CA VAL A 39 -5.01 8.69 8.85
C VAL A 39 -3.70 8.72 9.63
N SER A 40 -3.26 7.56 10.07
CA SER A 40 -1.95 7.34 10.67
C SER A 40 -1.32 6.12 10.01
N PHE A 41 -0.02 5.93 10.22
CA PHE A 41 0.74 4.86 9.57
C PHE A 41 1.49 4.01 10.57
N THR A 42 1.66 2.73 10.22
CA THR A 42 2.69 1.87 10.81
C THR A 42 3.52 1.31 9.66
N PHE A 43 4.77 0.96 9.96
CA PHE A 43 5.69 0.45 8.95
C PHE A 43 6.35 -0.82 9.47
N LYS A 44 6.40 -1.85 8.64
CA LYS A 44 7.01 -3.11 9.00
C LYS A 44 8.11 -3.47 8.01
N SER A 45 9.31 -3.60 8.52
CA SER A 45 10.51 -3.87 7.72
C SER A 45 10.88 -5.35 7.85
N ARG A 46 10.91 -6.06 6.73
CA ARG A 46 11.33 -7.46 6.64
C ARG A 46 12.31 -7.60 5.48
N PRO A 47 13.59 -7.25 5.70
CA PRO A 47 14.58 -7.34 4.63
C PRO A 47 14.60 -8.72 3.97
N GLY A 48 14.64 -8.74 2.65
CA GLY A 48 14.58 -9.98 1.87
C GLY A 48 13.17 -10.50 1.60
N VAL A 49 12.16 -9.91 2.22
CA VAL A 49 10.75 -10.31 2.05
C VAL A 49 9.94 -9.12 1.54
N SER A 50 9.68 -8.14 2.41
CA SER A 50 8.91 -6.95 2.03
C SER A 50 9.05 -5.83 3.05
N TYR A 51 8.72 -4.63 2.60
CA TYR A 51 8.61 -3.46 3.46
C TYR A 51 7.19 -2.94 3.32
N SER A 52 6.43 -2.96 4.42
CA SER A 52 4.99 -2.72 4.41
C SER A 52 4.62 -1.43 5.13
N LEU A 53 4.03 -0.49 4.40
CA LEU A 53 3.41 0.71 4.99
C LEU A 53 1.92 0.45 5.11
N ARG A 54 1.39 0.57 6.33
CA ARG A 54 -0.01 0.31 6.64
C ARG A 54 -0.69 1.60 7.04
N ALA A 55 -1.83 1.91 6.42
CA ALA A 55 -2.61 3.08 6.77
C ALA A 55 -3.79 2.69 7.65
N HIS A 56 -3.99 3.44 8.72
CA HIS A 56 -5.05 3.26 9.70
C HIS A 56 -5.92 4.51 9.70
N HIS A 57 -7.20 4.36 10.00
CA HIS A 57 -8.08 5.52 10.15
C HIS A 57 -8.71 5.53 11.54
N GLU A 58 -8.69 6.67 12.21
CA GLU A 58 -9.19 6.80 13.58
C GLU A 58 -10.68 6.45 13.74
N LYS A 59 -11.46 6.59 12.68
CA LYS A 59 -12.90 6.26 12.70
C LYS A 59 -13.20 4.80 12.42
N GLN A 60 -12.25 4.06 11.89
CA GLN A 60 -12.50 2.68 11.48
C GLN A 60 -12.65 1.77 12.69
N ARG A 61 -13.64 0.90 12.63
CA ARG A 61 -13.92 -0.11 13.67
C ARG A 61 -13.92 -1.49 13.03
N GLY A 62 -13.46 -2.48 13.79
CA GLY A 62 -13.46 -3.87 13.35
C GLY A 62 -12.30 -4.26 12.45
N ARG A 63 -11.59 -3.30 11.89
CA ARG A 63 -10.40 -3.54 11.07
C ARG A 63 -9.29 -2.61 11.50
N GLU A 64 -8.08 -3.14 11.58
CA GLU A 64 -6.93 -2.38 12.07
C GLU A 64 -6.40 -1.38 11.06
N LEU A 65 -6.37 -1.78 9.79
CA LEU A 65 -5.87 -0.94 8.70
C LEU A 65 -6.91 -0.87 7.57
N PHE A 66 -6.69 -0.04 6.56
CA PHE A 66 -7.58 -0.02 5.39
C PHE A 66 -6.83 -0.17 4.07
N VAL A 67 -5.51 -0.06 4.07
CA VAL A 67 -4.67 -0.36 2.91
C VAL A 67 -3.27 -0.73 3.35
N LEU A 68 -2.64 -1.62 2.58
CA LEU A 68 -1.28 -2.05 2.77
C LEU A 68 -0.49 -1.74 1.50
N LEU A 69 0.53 -0.88 1.62
CA LEU A 69 1.49 -0.63 0.56
C LEU A 69 2.70 -1.52 0.82
N ASP A 70 2.87 -2.56 0.01
CA ASP A 70 3.87 -3.58 0.25
C ASP A 70 4.96 -3.54 -0.83
N VAL A 71 6.17 -3.14 -0.44
CA VAL A 71 7.32 -3.15 -1.36
C VAL A 71 7.96 -4.52 -1.26
N VAL A 72 7.83 -5.31 -2.32
CA VAL A 72 8.35 -6.68 -2.36
C VAL A 72 9.86 -6.64 -2.54
N ASP A 73 10.59 -7.32 -1.67
CA ASP A 73 12.05 -7.23 -1.53
C ASP A 73 12.75 -8.58 -1.66
N ASP A 74 12.15 -9.55 -2.32
CA ASP A 74 12.80 -10.85 -2.56
C ASP A 74 14.03 -10.70 -3.48
N GLU A 75 14.04 -9.65 -4.32
CA GLU A 75 15.20 -9.26 -5.12
C GLU A 75 15.41 -7.75 -4.92
N PRO A 76 16.36 -7.35 -4.05
CA PRO A 76 16.54 -5.92 -3.70
C PRO A 76 16.86 -5.00 -4.88
N GLU A 77 17.37 -5.53 -5.98
CA GLU A 77 17.65 -4.75 -7.17
C GLU A 77 16.46 -4.67 -8.13
N SER A 78 15.37 -5.39 -7.83
CA SER A 78 14.18 -5.48 -8.66
C SER A 78 12.91 -5.39 -7.83
N ARG A 79 12.88 -4.45 -6.90
CA ARG A 79 11.70 -4.23 -6.04
C ARG A 79 10.50 -3.77 -6.84
N TRP A 80 9.33 -4.19 -6.39
CA TRP A 80 8.07 -3.77 -6.99
C TRP A 80 7.04 -3.56 -5.89
N LEU A 81 5.89 -2.96 -6.24
CA LEU A 81 4.89 -2.56 -5.27
C LEU A 81 3.62 -3.38 -5.43
N SER A 82 3.13 -3.91 -4.32
CA SER A 82 1.82 -4.55 -4.25
C SER A 82 0.94 -3.74 -3.30
N VAL A 83 -0.23 -3.31 -3.77
CA VAL A 83 -1.16 -2.52 -2.96
C VAL A 83 -2.38 -3.39 -2.66
N CYS A 84 -2.57 -3.69 -1.38
CA CYS A 84 -3.61 -4.63 -0.94
C CYS A 84 -4.69 -3.93 -0.13
N PHE A 85 -5.93 -4.24 -0.46
CA PHE A 85 -7.12 -3.72 0.21
C PHE A 85 -7.97 -4.88 0.71
N TYR A 86 -8.84 -4.60 1.68
CA TYR A 86 -9.94 -5.52 1.95
C TYR A 86 -10.87 -5.50 0.74
N ASP A 87 -11.20 -6.68 0.24
CA ASP A 87 -12.05 -6.81 -0.94
C ASP A 87 -13.39 -6.08 -0.76
N ALA A 88 -13.93 -6.11 0.46
CA ALA A 88 -15.20 -5.47 0.80
C ALA A 88 -15.16 -3.94 0.78
N MET A 89 -13.97 -3.33 0.76
CA MET A 89 -13.82 -1.87 0.86
C MET A 89 -13.54 -1.18 -0.46
N ILE A 90 -13.47 -1.94 -1.54
CA ILE A 90 -13.18 -1.38 -2.88
C ILE A 90 -14.03 -2.06 -3.94
N THR A 91 -14.05 -1.45 -5.12
CA THR A 91 -14.56 -2.05 -6.34
C THR A 91 -13.38 -2.37 -7.26
N ASP A 92 -13.57 -3.25 -8.21
CA ASP A 92 -12.55 -3.59 -9.20
C ASP A 92 -13.23 -3.81 -10.56
N PRO A 93 -13.79 -2.73 -11.15
CA PRO A 93 -14.62 -2.87 -12.36
C PRO A 93 -13.89 -3.45 -13.56
N LEU A 94 -12.58 -3.28 -13.65
CA LEU A 94 -11.79 -3.81 -14.76
C LEU A 94 -11.14 -5.17 -14.45
N GLU A 95 -11.41 -5.69 -13.24
CA GLU A 95 -10.89 -6.98 -12.80
C GLU A 95 -9.36 -7.09 -12.92
N LEU A 96 -8.67 -6.04 -12.48
CA LEU A 96 -7.20 -5.95 -12.55
C LEU A 96 -6.51 -6.44 -11.29
N GLY A 97 -7.24 -6.60 -10.19
CA GLY A 97 -6.67 -7.07 -8.92
C GLY A 97 -6.70 -8.58 -8.80
N ASP A 98 -5.81 -9.08 -7.95
CA ASP A 98 -5.76 -10.50 -7.59
C ASP A 98 -6.54 -10.72 -6.30
N PHE A 99 -7.56 -11.58 -6.35
CA PHE A 99 -8.31 -11.94 -5.15
C PHE A 99 -7.51 -12.92 -4.31
N VAL A 100 -7.27 -12.56 -3.05
CA VAL A 100 -6.47 -13.37 -2.12
C VAL A 100 -7.34 -13.73 -0.92
N PRO A 101 -7.87 -14.97 -0.85
CA PRO A 101 -8.70 -15.39 0.28
C PRO A 101 -7.93 -15.26 1.58
N ARG A 102 -8.50 -14.56 2.56
CA ARG A 102 -7.91 -14.30 3.87
C ARG A 102 -6.53 -13.65 3.81
N GLY A 103 -6.26 -12.94 2.73
CA GLY A 103 -4.93 -12.40 2.46
C GLY A 103 -4.55 -11.14 3.23
N LEU A 104 -5.50 -10.51 3.94
CA LEU A 104 -5.23 -9.29 4.69
C LEU A 104 -5.86 -9.39 6.07
N MET A 105 -5.02 -9.59 7.08
CA MET A 105 -5.47 -9.70 8.48
C MET A 105 -6.58 -10.74 8.68
N GLY A 106 -6.54 -11.83 7.92
CA GLY A 106 -7.52 -12.91 8.01
C GLY A 106 -8.81 -12.68 7.23
N GLU A 107 -8.95 -11.55 6.53
CA GLU A 107 -10.09 -11.26 5.66
C GLU A 107 -9.68 -11.31 4.20
N ASP A 108 -10.67 -11.48 3.32
CA ASP A 108 -10.42 -11.53 1.89
C ASP A 108 -9.84 -10.21 1.40
N ALA A 109 -8.79 -10.32 0.61
CA ALA A 109 -8.06 -9.19 0.08
C ALA A 109 -8.12 -9.14 -1.44
N ARG A 110 -7.89 -7.95 -1.96
CA ARG A 110 -7.66 -7.74 -3.39
C ARG A 110 -6.41 -6.89 -3.52
N CYS A 111 -5.43 -7.43 -4.24
CA CYS A 111 -4.10 -6.83 -4.37
C CYS A 111 -3.82 -6.45 -5.81
N PHE A 112 -3.22 -5.28 -6.00
CA PHE A 112 -2.86 -4.74 -7.31
C PHE A 112 -1.36 -4.60 -7.38
N ASN A 113 -0.75 -5.14 -8.43
CA ASN A 113 0.71 -5.21 -8.54
C ASN A 113 1.25 -4.22 -9.56
N LEU A 114 2.27 -3.47 -9.14
CA LEU A 114 3.07 -2.61 -10.02
C LEU A 114 4.45 -3.25 -10.15
N ASP A 115 4.54 -4.25 -10.99
CA ASP A 115 5.79 -4.99 -11.29
C ASP A 115 6.42 -4.56 -12.61
N GLU A 116 5.84 -3.55 -13.26
CA GLU A 116 6.37 -2.87 -14.44
C GLU A 116 5.87 -1.43 -14.44
N GLU A 117 6.45 -0.57 -15.26
CA GLU A 117 5.94 0.78 -15.41
C GLU A 117 4.62 0.74 -16.16
N ASP A 118 3.55 1.20 -15.51
CA ASP A 118 2.20 1.14 -16.04
C ASP A 118 1.39 2.30 -15.46
N ASP A 119 1.31 3.39 -16.21
CA ASP A 119 0.62 4.60 -15.79
C ASP A 119 -0.89 4.37 -15.59
N ALA A 120 -1.49 3.52 -16.44
CA ALA A 120 -2.91 3.21 -16.32
C ALA A 120 -3.19 2.45 -15.02
N MET A 121 -2.36 1.47 -14.67
CA MET A 121 -2.50 0.74 -13.42
C MET A 121 -2.27 1.65 -12.22
N ARG A 122 -1.29 2.56 -12.30
CA ARG A 122 -1.03 3.52 -11.22
C ARG A 122 -2.25 4.39 -10.94
N ALA A 123 -2.90 4.89 -11.98
CA ALA A 123 -4.12 5.70 -11.85
C ALA A 123 -5.28 4.86 -11.31
N TYR A 124 -5.40 3.64 -11.77
CA TYR A 124 -6.44 2.71 -11.32
C TYR A 124 -6.32 2.43 -9.82
N ILE A 125 -5.10 2.16 -9.35
CA ILE A 125 -4.84 1.94 -7.92
C ILE A 125 -5.15 3.21 -7.11
N ALA A 126 -4.81 4.38 -7.64
CA ALA A 126 -5.11 5.65 -6.96
C ALA A 126 -6.61 5.80 -6.70
N ASP A 127 -7.44 5.39 -7.65
CA ASP A 127 -8.90 5.42 -7.46
C ASP A 127 -9.35 4.45 -6.37
N ARG A 128 -8.72 3.27 -6.29
CA ARG A 128 -9.02 2.31 -5.22
C ARG A 128 -8.61 2.85 -3.85
N LEU A 129 -7.49 3.58 -3.78
CA LEU A 129 -7.07 4.24 -2.54
C LEU A 129 -8.14 5.22 -2.06
N ARG A 130 -8.71 6.01 -2.97
CA ARG A 130 -9.78 6.95 -2.62
C ARG A 130 -11.01 6.23 -2.10
N GLU A 131 -11.40 5.13 -2.75
CA GLU A 131 -12.54 4.31 -2.30
C GLU A 131 -12.33 3.79 -0.88
N SER A 132 -11.17 3.18 -0.64
CA SER A 132 -10.87 2.57 0.66
C SER A 132 -10.81 3.63 1.77
N ALA A 133 -10.15 4.74 1.52
CA ALA A 133 -10.05 5.84 2.48
C ALA A 133 -11.43 6.41 2.82
N SER A 134 -12.30 6.57 1.82
CA SER A 134 -13.67 7.06 2.04
C SER A 134 -14.46 6.11 2.92
N LYS A 135 -14.36 4.82 2.70
CA LYS A 135 -15.08 3.83 3.50
C LYS A 135 -14.53 3.75 4.92
N ALA A 136 -13.23 3.89 5.09
CA ALA A 136 -12.62 3.90 6.42
C ALA A 136 -13.08 5.09 7.26
N ALA A 137 -13.41 6.20 6.61
CA ALA A 137 -13.81 7.44 7.27
C ALA A 137 -15.30 7.50 7.67
N VAL A 138 -16.06 6.51 7.32
CA VAL A 138 -17.51 6.49 7.59
C VAL A 138 -17.86 6.01 8.99
#